data_9a5e3ded75ff021027cd055d50c4abbf
#
_entry.id   9a5e3ded75ff021027cd055d50c4abbf
#
_cell.length_a   1.000
_cell.length_b   1.000
_cell.length_c   1.000
_cell.angle_alpha   90.00
_cell.angle_beta   90.00
_cell.angle_gamma   90.00
#
_symmetry.space_group_name_H-M   'P 1'
#
loop_
_entity.id
_entity.type
_entity.pdbx_description
1 polymer ?
#
loop_
_entity_poly.entity_id
_entity_poly.type
_entity_poly.pdbx_seq_one_letter_code
_entity_poly.pdbx_strand_id
1 'polypeptide(L)'
;MSVHLTTQKIIKDWTDYNNHMNVAYYVLIFDVYGAEKLMNIFKMGEESAKTTKKSTMVVESHITYNQEVKEGDEVEVNLIYFDHDKKRLLYKLEMIHKEK
;
A
#
# COMPACT_ATOMS: atom_id res chain seq x y z
N MET A 1 -16.24 -7.25 -0.93
CA MET A 1 -15.27 -8.19 -0.36
C MET A 1 -13.88 -7.60 -0.43
N SER A 2 -13.09 -7.76 0.59
CA SER A 2 -11.73 -7.24 0.61
C SER A 2 -10.72 -8.37 0.75
N VAL A 3 -9.51 -8.12 0.26
CA VAL A 3 -8.41 -9.08 0.35
C VAL A 3 -7.30 -8.42 1.17
N HIS A 4 -6.91 -9.08 2.26
CA HIS A 4 -5.84 -8.57 3.12
C HIS A 4 -4.49 -8.69 2.40
N LEU A 5 -3.74 -7.60 2.35
CA LEU A 5 -2.44 -7.57 1.71
C LEU A 5 -1.30 -7.57 2.72
N THR A 6 -1.37 -6.72 3.73
CA THR A 6 -0.29 -6.61 4.70
C THR A 6 -0.78 -5.95 5.98
N THR A 7 -0.06 -6.22 7.08
CA THR A 7 -0.25 -5.54 8.36
C THR A 7 1.10 -4.96 8.75
N GLN A 8 1.13 -3.67 9.07
CA GLN A 8 2.37 -2.99 9.43
C GLN A 8 2.21 -2.28 10.76
N LYS A 9 3.27 -2.35 11.58
CA LYS A 9 3.34 -1.58 12.80
C LYS A 9 4.09 -0.30 12.51
N ILE A 10 3.56 0.82 12.97
CA ILE A 10 4.14 2.12 12.66
C ILE A 10 5.37 2.35 13.53
N ILE A 11 6.51 2.53 12.90
CA ILE A 11 7.78 2.75 13.60
C ILE A 11 8.04 4.24 13.74
N LYS A 12 8.88 4.58 14.72
CA LYS A 12 9.19 5.96 15.03
C LYS A 12 9.73 6.73 13.83
N ASP A 13 10.54 6.07 13.01
CA ASP A 13 11.16 6.72 11.85
C ASP A 13 10.14 7.21 10.83
N TRP A 14 8.90 6.75 10.90
CA TRP A 14 7.84 7.15 9.99
C TRP A 14 7.00 8.30 10.54
N THR A 15 7.31 8.77 11.74
CA THR A 15 6.54 9.79 12.39
C THR A 15 7.26 11.14 12.39
N ASP A 16 6.49 12.20 12.58
CA ASP A 16 7.05 13.55 12.65
C ASP A 16 7.15 14.01 14.11
N TYR A 17 7.45 15.28 14.28
CA TYR A 17 7.64 15.85 15.62
C TYR A 17 6.37 15.84 16.48
N ASN A 18 5.20 15.63 15.87
CA ASN A 18 3.95 15.50 16.60
C ASN A 18 3.61 14.03 16.91
N ASN A 19 4.54 13.13 16.60
CA ASN A 19 4.36 11.71 16.80
C ASN A 19 3.25 11.09 15.92
N HIS A 20 2.85 11.79 14.87
CA HIS A 20 1.90 11.28 13.90
C HIS A 20 2.65 10.83 12.66
N MET A 21 2.12 9.81 11.98
CA MET A 21 2.78 9.31 10.78
C MET A 21 2.81 10.38 9.69
N ASN A 22 3.99 10.59 9.15
CA ASN A 22 4.21 11.56 8.08
C ASN A 22 3.49 11.09 6.81
N VAL A 23 2.96 12.05 6.05
CA VAL A 23 2.20 11.78 4.83
C VAL A 23 2.95 10.85 3.88
N ALA A 24 4.26 11.05 3.72
CA ALA A 24 5.05 10.24 2.81
C ALA A 24 5.01 8.76 3.15
N TYR A 25 4.84 8.42 4.41
CA TYR A 25 4.87 7.02 4.83
C TYR A 25 3.54 6.31 4.64
N TYR A 26 2.43 7.05 4.53
CA TYR A 26 1.19 6.44 4.07
C TYR A 26 1.38 5.91 2.65
N VAL A 27 2.03 6.71 1.80
CA VAL A 27 2.33 6.29 0.44
C VAL A 27 3.27 5.09 0.44
N LEU A 28 4.28 5.12 1.30
CA LEU A 28 5.23 4.02 1.42
C LEU A 28 4.52 2.71 1.74
N ILE A 29 3.61 2.74 2.73
CA ILE A 29 2.92 1.54 3.14
C ILE A 29 2.01 1.02 2.03
N PHE A 30 1.26 1.93 1.38
CA PHE A 30 0.41 1.51 0.27
C PHE A 30 1.22 0.95 -0.89
N ASP A 31 2.33 1.59 -1.23
CA ASP A 31 3.10 1.21 -2.40
C ASP A 31 4.05 0.04 -2.12
N VAL A 32 4.93 0.19 -1.15
CA VAL A 32 5.97 -0.81 -0.92
C VAL A 32 5.41 -2.06 -0.27
N TYR A 33 4.54 -1.90 0.72
CA TYR A 33 4.03 -3.05 1.48
C TYR A 33 2.69 -3.56 0.97
N GLY A 34 1.89 -2.69 0.37
CA GLY A 34 0.58 -3.08 -0.13
C GLY A 34 0.60 -3.45 -1.61
N ALA A 35 0.94 -2.48 -2.45
CA ALA A 35 0.86 -2.69 -3.90
C ALA A 35 1.84 -3.74 -4.39
N GLU A 36 3.04 -3.79 -3.81
CA GLU A 36 4.01 -4.81 -4.21
C GLU A 36 3.47 -6.21 -3.89
N LYS A 37 2.82 -6.36 -2.75
CA LYS A 37 2.19 -7.63 -2.40
C LYS A 37 1.12 -8.01 -3.41
N LEU A 38 0.32 -7.02 -3.81
CA LEU A 38 -0.71 -7.23 -4.82
C LEU A 38 -0.09 -7.63 -6.16
N MET A 39 0.97 -6.95 -6.57
CA MET A 39 1.64 -7.27 -7.83
C MET A 39 2.22 -8.66 -7.81
N ASN A 40 2.77 -9.09 -6.68
CA ASN A 40 3.31 -10.44 -6.57
C ASN A 40 2.22 -11.50 -6.69
N ILE A 41 1.01 -11.22 -6.17
CA ILE A 41 -0.12 -12.14 -6.33
C ILE A 41 -0.44 -12.33 -7.81
N PHE A 42 -0.32 -11.28 -8.61
CA PHE A 42 -0.57 -11.34 -10.04
C PHE A 42 0.69 -11.62 -10.85
N LYS A 43 1.81 -11.91 -10.17
CA LYS A 43 3.10 -12.23 -10.82
C LYS A 43 3.60 -11.08 -11.68
N MET A 44 3.46 -9.86 -11.18
CA MET A 44 3.89 -8.65 -11.89
C MET A 44 4.80 -7.77 -11.03
N GLY A 45 5.25 -8.28 -9.89
CA GLY A 45 6.12 -7.52 -8.99
C GLY A 45 7.59 -7.67 -9.30
N GLU A 46 8.41 -7.35 -8.31
CA GLU A 46 9.86 -7.32 -8.46
C GLU A 46 10.43 -8.65 -8.95
N GLU A 47 9.95 -9.74 -8.38
CA GLU A 47 10.45 -11.06 -8.73
C GLU A 47 10.13 -11.42 -10.18
N SER A 48 8.92 -11.10 -10.61
CA SER A 48 8.51 -11.34 -11.98
C SER A 48 9.29 -10.46 -12.94
N ALA A 49 9.59 -9.22 -12.55
CA ALA A 49 10.36 -8.31 -13.37
C ALA A 49 11.76 -8.84 -13.63
N LYS A 50 12.37 -9.51 -12.66
CA LYS A 50 13.68 -10.10 -12.82
C LYS A 50 13.68 -11.22 -13.85
N THR A 51 12.58 -11.94 -13.95
CA THR A 51 12.47 -13.08 -14.85
C THR A 51 12.01 -12.67 -16.24
N THR A 52 10.98 -11.85 -16.33
CA THR A 52 10.36 -11.49 -17.60
C THR A 52 10.88 -10.17 -18.17
N LYS A 53 11.58 -9.38 -17.37
CA LYS A 53 12.05 -8.03 -17.69
C LYS A 53 10.88 -7.09 -17.97
N LYS A 54 9.73 -7.36 -17.38
CA LYS A 54 8.54 -6.51 -17.47
C LYS A 54 8.12 -6.12 -16.09
N SER A 55 7.67 -4.89 -15.92
CA SER A 55 7.21 -4.40 -14.63
C SER A 55 6.12 -3.37 -14.83
N THR A 56 5.61 -2.87 -13.70
CA THR A 56 4.58 -1.84 -13.71
C THR A 56 5.16 -0.53 -13.21
N MET A 57 4.53 0.56 -13.60
CA MET A 57 4.91 1.90 -13.15
C MET A 57 3.65 2.66 -12.78
N VAL A 58 3.69 3.36 -11.66
CA VAL A 58 2.56 4.17 -11.23
C VAL A 58 2.50 5.42 -12.10
N VAL A 59 1.35 5.64 -12.74
CA VAL A 59 1.14 6.82 -13.56
C VAL A 59 0.13 7.80 -12.97
N GLU A 60 -0.63 7.34 -11.99
CA GLU A 60 -1.61 8.21 -11.32
C GLU A 60 -1.97 7.60 -9.97
N SER A 61 -2.07 8.42 -8.94
CA SER A 61 -2.53 7.95 -7.65
C SER A 61 -3.37 9.03 -6.98
N HIS A 62 -4.32 8.60 -6.14
CA HIS A 62 -5.19 9.49 -5.38
C HIS A 62 -5.35 8.91 -3.98
N ILE A 63 -5.03 9.70 -2.97
CA ILE A 63 -5.08 9.23 -1.58
C ILE A 63 -5.87 10.23 -0.74
N THR A 64 -6.76 9.71 0.11
CA THR A 64 -7.45 10.51 1.10
C THR A 64 -7.00 10.12 2.49
N TYR A 65 -6.89 11.08 3.37
CA TYR A 65 -6.37 10.89 4.72
C TYR A 65 -7.48 11.23 5.72
N ASN A 66 -8.11 10.19 6.26
CA ASN A 66 -9.29 10.38 7.10
C ASN A 66 -9.02 10.20 8.59
N GLN A 67 -7.85 9.67 8.94
CA GLN A 67 -7.55 9.34 10.34
C GLN A 67 -6.05 9.44 10.57
N GLU A 68 -5.66 9.86 11.77
CA GLU A 68 -4.26 9.93 12.15
C GLU A 68 -3.76 8.59 12.64
N VAL A 69 -2.47 8.34 12.43
CA VAL A 69 -1.80 7.12 12.87
C VAL A 69 -0.53 7.54 13.59
N LYS A 70 -0.22 6.86 14.69
CA LYS A 70 0.90 7.20 15.56
C LYS A 70 1.86 6.03 15.68
N GLU A 71 3.05 6.33 16.21
CA GLU A 71 4.03 5.30 16.50
C GLU A 71 3.41 4.20 17.37
N GLY A 72 3.67 2.95 17.01
CA GLY A 72 3.17 1.81 17.77
C GLY A 72 1.82 1.30 17.31
N ASP A 73 1.07 2.11 16.56
CA ASP A 73 -0.21 1.66 16.01
C ASP A 73 0.05 0.60 14.95
N GLU A 74 -0.94 -0.26 14.75
CA GLU A 74 -0.91 -1.23 13.66
C GLU A 74 -1.94 -0.85 12.61
N VAL A 75 -1.55 -0.96 11.35
CA VAL A 75 -2.47 -0.71 10.26
C VAL A 75 -2.49 -1.92 9.33
N GLU A 76 -3.64 -2.14 8.75
CA GLU A 76 -3.87 -3.25 7.85
C GLU A 76 -4.23 -2.67 6.48
N VAL A 77 -3.60 -3.18 5.44
CA VAL A 77 -3.88 -2.72 4.07
C VAL A 77 -4.61 -3.82 3.33
N ASN A 78 -5.76 -3.48 2.78
CA ASN A 78 -6.60 -4.43 2.07
C ASN A 78 -6.91 -3.93 0.67
N LEU A 79 -7.03 -4.88 -0.26
CA LEU A 79 -7.50 -4.60 -1.60
C LEU A 79 -9.02 -4.61 -1.59
N ILE A 80 -9.66 -3.53 -2.04
CA ILE A 80 -11.12 -3.46 -2.07
C ILE A 80 -11.68 -3.31 -3.47
N TYR A 81 -10.85 -3.04 -4.46
CA TYR A 81 -11.30 -2.92 -5.85
C TYR A 81 -10.15 -3.16 -6.79
N PHE A 82 -10.42 -3.87 -7.88
CA PHE A 82 -9.40 -4.15 -8.88
C PHE A 82 -10.06 -4.21 -10.26
N ASP A 83 -9.41 -3.58 -11.24
CA ASP A 83 -9.84 -3.64 -12.63
C ASP A 83 -8.60 -3.50 -13.51
N HIS A 84 -8.73 -3.87 -14.78
CA HIS A 84 -7.59 -3.79 -15.67
C HIS A 84 -8.05 -3.75 -17.13
N ASP A 85 -7.15 -3.26 -17.98
CA ASP A 85 -7.27 -3.40 -19.41
C ASP A 85 -5.97 -3.99 -19.93
N LYS A 86 -5.70 -3.90 -21.23
CA LYS A 86 -4.52 -4.53 -21.83
C LYS A 86 -3.21 -3.92 -21.34
N LYS A 87 -3.23 -2.67 -20.88
CA LYS A 87 -2.00 -1.95 -20.52
C LYS A 87 -1.98 -1.43 -19.11
N ARG A 88 -3.13 -1.34 -18.45
CA ARG A 88 -3.25 -0.65 -17.17
C ARG A 88 -3.94 -1.49 -16.13
N LEU A 89 -3.54 -1.24 -14.90
CA LEU A 89 -4.20 -1.80 -13.73
C LEU A 89 -4.77 -0.65 -12.93
N LEU A 90 -5.99 -0.83 -12.47
CA LEU A 90 -6.62 0.10 -11.54
C LEU A 90 -6.95 -0.67 -10.29
N TYR A 91 -6.52 -0.16 -9.13
CA TYR A 91 -6.87 -0.82 -7.89
C TYR A 91 -7.09 0.21 -6.80
N LYS A 92 -7.89 -0.16 -5.83
CA LYS A 92 -8.16 0.67 -4.67
C LYS A 92 -7.80 -0.11 -3.43
N LEU A 93 -6.98 0.51 -2.59
CA LEU A 93 -6.56 -0.07 -1.33
C LEU A 93 -7.12 0.77 -0.19
N GLU A 94 -7.36 0.13 0.95
CA GLU A 94 -7.72 0.85 2.15
C GLU A 94 -6.74 0.49 3.25
N MET A 95 -6.47 1.46 4.12
CA MET A 95 -5.65 1.26 5.30
C MET A 95 -6.54 1.41 6.51
N ILE A 96 -6.60 0.37 7.32
CA ILE A 96 -7.46 0.33 8.49
C ILE A 96 -6.61 0.33 9.74
N HIS A 97 -6.96 1.19 10.69
CA HIS A 97 -6.31 1.25 12.00
C HIS A 97 -6.84 0.09 12.83
N LYS A 98 -5.99 -0.83 13.21
CA LYS A 98 -6.43 -2.06 13.85
C LYS A 98 -6.96 -1.88 15.27
N GLU A 99 -6.61 -0.77 15.92
CA GLU A 99 -7.05 -0.50 17.28
C GLU A 99 -8.50 -0.03 17.34
N LYS A 100 -9.12 0.20 16.23
CA LYS A 100 -10.49 0.77 16.20
C LYS A 100 -11.56 -0.18 15.72
#